data_77b0584551fea2439c70d9bf9003fe96
#
_entry.id   77b0584551fea2439c70d9bf9003fe96
#
_cell.length_a   1.000
_cell.length_b   1.000
_cell.length_c   1.000
_cell.angle_alpha   90.00
_cell.angle_beta   90.00
_cell.angle_gamma   90.00
#
_symmetry.space_group_name_H-M   'P 1'
#
loop_
_entity.id
_entity.type
_entity.pdbx_description
1 polymer ?
#
loop_
_entity_poly.entity_id
_entity_poly.type
_entity_poly.pdbx_seq_one_letter_code
_entity_poly.pdbx_strand_id
1 'polypeptide(L)'
;MFTNDVASAKSYADLEKVIHAATGASGLMQFMRFDLGEIVRKERGENAPRSLRYLIGNPLIMKQMLERSPDAGSYAPVTILVDERLDGVRLSYDRMASFLAPYGSGEALKVARDLDAKIETILTNVAN
;
A
#
# COMPACT_ATOMS: atom_id res chain seq x y z
N MET A 1 -5.29 1.92 14.87
CA MET A 1 -4.69 2.05 13.53
C MET A 1 -5.77 2.41 12.53
N PHE A 2 -5.48 3.31 11.64
CA PHE A 2 -6.44 3.74 10.63
C PHE A 2 -6.19 3.03 9.31
N THR A 3 -7.18 2.28 8.82
CA THR A 3 -7.10 1.55 7.55
C THR A 3 -8.05 2.19 6.54
N ASN A 4 -7.57 2.40 5.33
CA ASN A 4 -8.35 2.91 4.23
C ASN A 4 -8.61 1.77 3.23
N ASP A 5 -9.81 1.21 3.25
CA ASP A 5 -10.21 0.10 2.40
C ASP A 5 -11.05 0.59 1.24
N VAL A 6 -10.73 0.10 0.05
CA VAL A 6 -11.50 0.39 -1.16
C VAL A 6 -11.87 -0.91 -1.86
N ALA A 7 -13.16 -1.12 -2.08
CA ALA A 7 -13.64 -2.25 -2.86
C ALA A 7 -13.56 -1.95 -4.35
N SER A 8 -13.28 -2.96 -5.17
CA SER A 8 -13.21 -2.82 -6.62
C SER A 8 -13.97 -3.91 -7.34
N ALA A 9 -14.64 -3.53 -8.44
CA ALA A 9 -15.27 -4.47 -9.35
C ALA A 9 -14.30 -5.03 -10.40
N LYS A 10 -13.07 -4.51 -10.48
CA LYS A 10 -12.05 -5.01 -11.40
C LYS A 10 -11.56 -6.39 -11.00
N SER A 11 -11.14 -7.18 -11.99
CA SER A 11 -10.50 -8.44 -11.72
C SER A 11 -9.16 -8.23 -11.02
N TYR A 12 -8.70 -9.24 -10.32
CA TYR A 12 -7.41 -9.22 -9.65
C TYR A 12 -6.24 -8.93 -10.61
N ALA A 13 -6.23 -9.56 -11.78
CA ALA A 13 -5.18 -9.35 -12.79
C ALA A 13 -5.19 -7.91 -13.34
N ASP A 14 -6.36 -7.35 -13.56
CA ASP A 14 -6.48 -5.97 -14.05
C ASP A 14 -6.00 -4.97 -12.99
N LEU A 15 -6.31 -5.22 -11.72
CA LEU A 15 -5.83 -4.38 -10.64
C LEU A 15 -4.30 -4.36 -10.54
N GLU A 16 -3.63 -5.50 -10.72
CA GLU A 16 -2.16 -5.53 -10.73
C GLU A 16 -1.58 -4.58 -11.77
N LYS A 17 -2.11 -4.61 -13.00
CA LYS A 17 -1.63 -3.77 -14.10
C LYS A 17 -1.86 -2.29 -13.81
N VAL A 18 -3.04 -1.95 -13.32
CA VAL A 18 -3.42 -0.56 -13.06
C VAL A 18 -2.64 0.01 -11.88
N ILE A 19 -2.41 -0.78 -10.84
CA ILE A 19 -1.60 -0.37 -9.69
C ILE A 19 -0.17 -0.04 -10.12
N HIS A 20 0.43 -0.90 -10.92
CA HIS A 20 1.79 -0.67 -11.41
C HIS A 20 1.89 0.63 -12.21
N ALA A 21 0.98 0.84 -13.15
CA ALA A 21 0.95 2.05 -13.97
C ALA A 21 0.68 3.32 -13.14
N ALA A 22 -0.28 3.26 -12.22
CA ALA A 22 -0.65 4.40 -11.38
C ALA A 22 0.47 4.77 -10.40
N THR A 23 1.18 3.78 -9.87
CA THR A 23 2.33 3.98 -8.99
C THR A 23 3.41 4.78 -9.70
N GLY A 24 3.80 4.38 -10.90
CA GLY A 24 4.80 5.09 -11.69
C GLY A 24 4.35 6.49 -12.08
N ALA A 25 3.10 6.67 -12.47
CA ALA A 25 2.54 7.97 -12.85
C ALA A 25 2.49 8.95 -11.67
N SER A 26 2.44 8.46 -10.44
CA SER A 26 2.43 9.28 -9.22
C SER A 26 3.83 9.64 -8.71
N GLY A 27 4.88 9.25 -9.44
CA GLY A 27 6.27 9.45 -9.02
C GLY A 27 6.69 8.55 -7.88
N LEU A 28 5.96 7.45 -7.66
CA LEU A 28 6.29 6.44 -6.66
C LEU A 28 6.91 5.22 -7.33
N MET A 29 7.55 4.39 -6.52
CA MET A 29 8.21 3.16 -6.97
C MET A 29 7.62 1.96 -6.27
N GLN A 30 7.50 0.85 -7.00
CA GLN A 30 7.20 -0.44 -6.41
C GLN A 30 8.51 -1.13 -6.04
N PHE A 31 8.82 -1.22 -4.75
CA PHE A 31 10.05 -1.83 -4.26
C PHE A 31 9.97 -3.35 -4.23
N MET A 32 8.85 -3.89 -3.82
CA MET A 32 8.65 -5.34 -3.72
C MET A 32 7.21 -5.72 -3.96
N ARG A 33 7.02 -6.96 -4.39
CA ARG A 33 5.73 -7.61 -4.54
C ARG A 33 5.81 -8.98 -3.88
N PHE A 34 4.94 -9.22 -2.89
CA PHE A 34 4.84 -10.51 -2.21
C PHE A 34 3.52 -11.17 -2.59
N ASP A 35 3.59 -12.36 -3.18
CA ASP A 35 2.42 -13.18 -3.43
C ASP A 35 2.12 -14.02 -2.19
N LEU A 36 1.39 -13.42 -1.24
CA LEU A 36 1.01 -14.09 0.00
C LEU A 36 0.04 -15.24 -0.26
N GLY A 37 -0.81 -15.10 -1.27
CA GLY A 37 -1.76 -16.14 -1.65
C GLY A 37 -1.11 -17.42 -2.16
N GLU A 38 0.11 -17.33 -2.69
CA GLU A 38 0.86 -18.50 -3.14
C GLU A 38 1.08 -19.50 -2.01
N ILE A 39 1.37 -19.01 -0.81
CA ILE A 39 1.57 -19.85 0.37
C ILE A 39 0.29 -20.66 0.67
N VAL A 40 -0.85 -19.98 0.61
CA VAL A 40 -2.16 -20.61 0.86
C VAL A 40 -2.52 -21.60 -0.24
N ARG A 41 -2.23 -21.26 -1.51
CA ARG A 41 -2.51 -22.16 -2.65
C ARG A 41 -1.72 -23.45 -2.57
N LYS A 42 -0.52 -23.43 -2.05
CA LYS A 42 0.29 -24.64 -1.87
C LYS A 42 -0.35 -25.64 -0.91
N GLU A 43 -1.10 -25.17 0.08
CA GLU A 43 -1.77 -26.03 1.06
C GLU A 43 -3.21 -26.34 0.69
N ARG A 44 -3.96 -25.37 0.14
CA ARG A 44 -5.40 -25.47 -0.11
C ARG A 44 -5.77 -25.66 -1.57
N GLY A 45 -4.81 -25.52 -2.50
CA GLY A 45 -5.07 -25.64 -3.95
C GLY A 45 -5.35 -24.29 -4.61
N GLU A 46 -5.51 -24.32 -5.95
CA GLU A 46 -5.59 -23.11 -6.80
C GLU A 46 -6.83 -22.24 -6.54
N ASN A 47 -7.85 -22.76 -5.88
CA ASN A 47 -9.09 -22.04 -5.58
C ASN A 47 -9.00 -21.19 -4.31
N ALA A 48 -7.87 -21.24 -3.61
CA ALA A 48 -7.67 -20.38 -2.44
C ALA A 48 -7.67 -18.89 -2.84
N PRO A 49 -8.21 -17.99 -2.00
CA PRO A 49 -8.22 -16.57 -2.28
C PRO A 49 -6.82 -16.02 -2.53
N ARG A 50 -6.71 -15.12 -3.49
CA ARG A 50 -5.44 -14.45 -3.80
C ARG A 50 -5.18 -13.31 -2.84
N SER A 51 -3.90 -13.06 -2.58
CA SER A 51 -3.47 -11.95 -1.72
C SER A 51 -2.08 -11.51 -2.15
N LEU A 52 -1.96 -10.21 -2.44
CA LEU A 52 -0.69 -9.59 -2.81
C LEU A 52 -0.38 -8.42 -1.90
N ARG A 53 0.87 -8.34 -1.49
CA ARG A 53 1.37 -7.18 -0.75
C ARG A 53 2.40 -6.45 -1.61
N TYR A 54 2.16 -5.16 -1.83
CA TYR A 54 3.11 -4.29 -2.52
C TYR A 54 3.77 -3.35 -1.52
N LEU A 55 5.10 -3.20 -1.63
CA LEU A 55 5.83 -2.15 -0.94
C LEU A 55 6.06 -1.01 -1.93
N ILE A 56 5.48 0.14 -1.63
CA ILE A 56 5.45 1.29 -2.52
C ILE A 56 5.98 2.53 -1.79
N GLY A 57 6.77 3.33 -2.49
CA GLY A 57 7.29 4.57 -1.92
C GLY A 57 8.16 5.33 -2.89
N ASN A 58 8.84 6.33 -2.35
CA ASN A 58 9.81 7.13 -3.07
C ASN A 58 11.01 7.36 -2.14
N PRO A 59 12.25 7.07 -2.60
CA PRO A 59 13.45 7.21 -1.75
C PRO A 59 13.61 8.60 -1.16
N LEU A 60 13.26 9.66 -1.90
CA LEU A 60 13.39 11.04 -1.41
C LEU A 60 12.36 11.35 -0.33
N ILE A 61 11.13 10.85 -0.48
CA ILE A 61 10.08 11.00 0.54
C ILE A 61 10.46 10.23 1.80
N MET A 62 10.95 9.01 1.63
CA MET A 62 11.44 8.17 2.74
C MET A 62 12.57 8.86 3.49
N LYS A 63 13.52 9.44 2.77
CA LYS A 63 14.63 10.19 3.35
C LYS A 63 14.13 11.35 4.21
N GLN A 64 13.16 12.12 3.72
CA GLN A 64 12.59 13.23 4.47
C GLN A 64 11.96 12.77 5.80
N MET A 65 11.24 11.66 5.78
CA MET A 65 10.65 11.09 6.99
C MET A 65 11.73 10.59 7.96
N LEU A 66 12.71 9.86 7.45
CA LEU A 66 13.78 9.27 8.25
C LEU A 66 14.65 10.32 8.93
N GLU A 67 14.93 11.43 8.26
CA GLU A 67 15.69 12.55 8.83
C GLU A 67 14.97 13.21 10.02
N ARG A 68 13.63 13.19 10.00
CA ARG A 68 12.79 13.81 11.05
C ARG A 68 12.36 12.83 12.12
N SER A 69 12.23 11.55 11.77
CA SER A 69 11.85 10.47 12.67
C SER A 69 12.49 9.17 12.19
N PRO A 70 13.61 8.74 12.77
CA PRO A 70 14.26 7.48 12.39
C PRO A 70 13.34 6.25 12.49
N ASP A 71 12.35 6.29 13.38
CA ASP A 71 11.37 5.22 13.55
C ASP A 71 10.53 4.97 12.30
N ALA A 72 10.47 5.94 11.38
CA ALA A 72 9.79 5.76 10.09
C ALA A 72 10.37 4.58 9.29
N GLY A 73 11.64 4.21 9.54
CA GLY A 73 12.27 3.06 8.91
C GLY A 73 11.61 1.71 9.21
N SER A 74 10.79 1.63 10.27
CA SER A 74 10.01 0.43 10.56
C SER A 74 8.76 0.30 9.70
N TYR A 75 8.32 1.37 9.04
CA TYR A 75 7.03 1.42 8.34
C TYR A 75 7.13 1.80 6.87
N ALA A 76 8.20 2.43 6.45
CA ALA A 76 8.45 2.79 5.05
C ALA A 76 9.39 1.78 4.40
N PRO A 77 9.18 1.35 3.14
CA PRO A 77 8.08 1.73 2.24
C PRO A 77 6.71 1.31 2.75
N VAL A 78 5.67 2.00 2.28
CA VAL A 78 4.30 1.69 2.71
C VAL A 78 3.77 0.44 2.01
N THR A 79 2.77 -0.18 2.62
CA THR A 79 2.13 -1.40 2.10
C THR A 79 0.79 -1.08 1.48
N ILE A 80 0.57 -1.57 0.25
CA ILE A 80 -0.77 -1.73 -0.33
C ILE A 80 -1.06 -3.22 -0.37
N LEU A 81 -2.18 -3.63 0.22
CA LEU A 81 -2.66 -5.00 0.17
C LEU A 81 -3.78 -5.11 -0.84
N VAL A 82 -3.70 -6.11 -1.72
CA VAL A 82 -4.76 -6.44 -2.68
C VAL A 82 -5.17 -7.89 -2.41
N ASP A 83 -6.42 -8.11 -2.02
CA ASP A 83 -6.88 -9.45 -1.69
C ASP A 83 -8.30 -9.73 -2.19
N GLU A 84 -8.55 -11.00 -2.49
CA GLU A 84 -9.88 -11.50 -2.86
C GLU A 84 -10.66 -11.84 -1.61
N ARG A 85 -11.89 -11.33 -1.53
CA ARG A 85 -12.84 -11.63 -0.46
C ARG A 85 -14.15 -12.11 -1.07
N LEU A 86 -15.08 -12.59 -0.23
CA LEU A 86 -16.37 -13.11 -0.70
C LEU A 86 -17.17 -12.05 -1.49
N ASP A 87 -17.02 -10.78 -1.15
CA ASP A 87 -17.75 -9.67 -1.78
C ASP A 87 -16.97 -8.96 -2.90
N GLY A 88 -15.80 -9.49 -3.28
CA GLY A 88 -14.99 -8.93 -4.36
C GLY A 88 -13.54 -8.73 -3.98
N VAL A 89 -12.83 -7.90 -4.75
CA VAL A 89 -11.43 -7.58 -4.52
C VAL A 89 -11.31 -6.31 -3.70
N ARG A 90 -10.45 -6.33 -2.69
CA ARG A 90 -10.18 -5.19 -1.82
C ARG A 90 -8.76 -4.68 -1.96
N LEU A 91 -8.65 -3.35 -1.89
CA LEU A 91 -7.39 -2.61 -1.79
C LEU A 91 -7.35 -1.98 -0.41
N SER A 92 -6.31 -2.26 0.36
CA SER A 92 -6.18 -1.77 1.73
C SER A 92 -4.85 -1.04 1.93
N TYR A 93 -4.89 0.01 2.73
CA TYR A 93 -3.72 0.82 3.07
C TYR A 93 -3.86 1.37 4.48
N ASP A 94 -2.89 1.09 5.33
CA ASP A 94 -2.81 1.70 6.64
C ASP A 94 -1.98 2.98 6.54
N ARG A 95 -2.55 4.10 6.96
CA ARG A 95 -1.92 5.41 6.80
C ARG A 95 -0.60 5.51 7.54
N MET A 96 0.43 5.97 6.83
CA MET A 96 1.75 6.20 7.40
C MET A 96 1.70 7.19 8.57
N ALA A 97 0.85 8.21 8.48
CA ALA A 97 0.65 9.17 9.56
C ALA A 97 0.17 8.50 10.86
N SER A 98 -0.65 7.43 10.76
CA SER A 98 -1.09 6.66 11.93
C SER A 98 0.08 5.98 12.64
N PHE A 99 1.04 5.45 11.89
CA PHE A 99 2.23 4.82 12.46
C PHE A 99 3.17 5.83 13.10
N LEU A 100 3.30 7.03 12.51
CA LEU A 100 4.26 8.03 12.98
C LEU A 100 3.72 8.95 14.08
N ALA A 101 2.41 9.05 14.23
CA ALA A 101 1.81 9.91 15.25
C ALA A 101 2.38 9.72 16.66
N PRO A 102 2.59 8.48 17.16
CA PRO A 102 3.11 8.24 18.49
C PRO A 102 4.55 8.76 18.71
N TYR A 103 5.30 8.97 17.65
CA TYR A 103 6.71 9.41 17.75
C TYR A 103 6.89 10.91 17.85
N GLY A 104 5.82 11.69 17.65
CA GLY A 104 5.78 13.11 18.02
C GLY A 104 6.49 14.09 17.08
N SER A 105 6.98 13.66 15.90
CA SER A 105 7.59 14.59 14.93
C SER A 105 6.55 15.19 14.01
N GLY A 106 6.24 16.47 14.21
CA GLY A 106 5.29 17.20 13.36
C GLY A 106 5.72 17.29 11.90
N GLU A 107 7.02 17.43 11.64
CA GLU A 107 7.57 17.48 10.28
C GLU A 107 7.47 16.13 9.57
N ALA A 108 7.80 15.05 10.26
CA ALA A 108 7.62 13.68 9.72
C ALA A 108 6.15 13.39 9.45
N LEU A 109 5.26 13.79 10.34
CA LEU A 109 3.81 13.63 10.15
C LEU A 109 3.31 14.36 8.91
N LYS A 110 3.80 15.56 8.65
CA LYS A 110 3.42 16.31 7.45
C LYS A 110 3.82 15.57 6.18
N VAL A 111 5.04 15.06 6.12
CA VAL A 111 5.52 14.27 4.99
C VAL A 111 4.68 13.00 4.84
N ALA A 112 4.38 12.33 5.94
CA ALA A 112 3.56 11.11 5.95
C ALA A 112 2.14 11.39 5.43
N ARG A 113 1.51 12.49 5.84
CA ARG A 113 0.17 12.86 5.35
C ARG A 113 0.16 13.17 3.87
N ASP A 114 1.20 13.83 3.35
CA ASP A 114 1.33 14.10 1.91
C ASP A 114 1.48 12.78 1.13
N LEU A 115 2.25 11.84 1.65
CA LEU A 115 2.37 10.51 1.07
C LEU A 115 1.04 9.76 1.12
N ASP A 116 0.36 9.77 2.25
CA ASP A 116 -0.95 9.14 2.43
C ASP A 116 -1.96 9.65 1.39
N ALA A 117 -1.98 10.96 1.14
CA ALA A 117 -2.86 11.56 0.14
C ALA A 117 -2.58 11.02 -1.26
N LYS A 118 -1.31 10.84 -1.61
CA LYS A 118 -0.91 10.24 -2.90
C LYS A 118 -1.36 8.80 -3.02
N ILE A 119 -1.16 8.00 -1.99
CA ILE A 119 -1.57 6.59 -1.97
C ILE A 119 -3.09 6.47 -2.06
N GLU A 120 -3.82 7.25 -1.29
CA GLU A 120 -5.30 7.24 -1.31
C GLU A 120 -5.84 7.60 -2.68
N THR A 121 -5.22 8.57 -3.36
CA THR A 121 -5.59 8.94 -4.73
C THR A 121 -5.35 7.77 -5.70
N ILE A 122 -4.22 7.08 -5.57
CA ILE A 122 -3.93 5.89 -6.37
C ILE A 122 -5.01 4.83 -6.16
N LEU A 123 -5.32 4.50 -4.91
CA LEU A 123 -6.32 3.47 -4.57
C LEU A 123 -7.69 3.80 -5.15
N THR A 124 -8.14 5.04 -4.98
CA THR A 124 -9.44 5.48 -5.49
C THR A 124 -9.51 5.40 -7.01
N ASN A 125 -8.47 5.88 -7.69
CA ASN A 125 -8.43 5.87 -9.16
C ASN A 125 -8.32 4.44 -9.72
N VAL A 126 -7.55 3.59 -9.07
CA VAL A 126 -7.34 2.20 -9.49
C VAL A 126 -8.60 1.36 -9.30
N ALA A 127 -9.32 1.56 -8.19
CA ALA A 127 -10.54 0.80 -7.88
C ALA A 127 -11.70 1.11 -8.83
N ASN A 128 -11.73 2.30 -9.38
CA ASN A 128 -12.75 2.74 -10.35
C ASN A 128 -12.28 2.44 -11.78
#